data_90bc6bdce5d611904aed1ee85e9050ee
#
_entry.id   90bc6bdce5d611904aed1ee85e9050ee
#
_cell.length_a   1.000
_cell.length_b   1.000
_cell.length_c   1.000
_cell.angle_alpha   90.00
_cell.angle_beta   90.00
_cell.angle_gamma   90.00
#
_symmetry.space_group_name_H-M   'P 1'
#
loop_
_entity.id
_entity.type
_entity.pdbx_description
1 polymer ?
#
loop_
_entity_poly.entity_id
_entity_poly.type
_entity_poly.pdbx_seq_one_letter_code
_entity_poly.pdbx_strand_id
1 'polypeptide(L)'
;SHRDWLLMTEQRDINRHLWSDFFCDFDVLLAPVAFSPAFEHQSEGNLYTRTLEVDGVVRPYSDLIVWTSQFGYVYLPSTVVPVGFTKDGSPVGIQVVGPYLGDRTTLEFARHIERLRGGYQVPPIAKL
;
A
#
# COMPACT_ATOMS: atom_id res chain seq x y z
N SER A 1 -15.53 -20.02 14.23
CA SER A 1 -15.99 -19.99 15.66
C SER A 1 -15.33 -18.84 16.40
N HIS A 2 -15.81 -18.50 17.60
CA HIS A 2 -15.16 -17.52 18.47
C HIS A 2 -13.73 -17.93 18.84
N ARG A 3 -13.50 -19.23 19.02
CA ARG A 3 -12.15 -19.77 19.23
C ARG A 3 -11.21 -19.45 18.07
N ASP A 4 -11.66 -19.64 16.85
CA ASP A 4 -10.81 -19.35 15.66
C ASP A 4 -10.50 -17.86 15.56
N TRP A 5 -11.47 -17.01 15.91
CA TRP A 5 -11.27 -15.57 15.97
C TRP A 5 -10.21 -15.18 17.02
N LEU A 6 -10.24 -15.79 18.22
CA LEU A 6 -9.22 -15.57 19.25
C LEU A 6 -7.84 -15.99 18.78
N LEU A 7 -7.70 -17.17 18.16
CA LEU A 7 -6.42 -17.65 17.60
C LEU A 7 -5.87 -16.71 16.53
N MET A 8 -6.73 -16.20 15.63
CA MET A 8 -6.32 -15.22 14.61
C MET A 8 -5.91 -13.88 15.23
N THR A 9 -6.54 -13.48 16.32
CA THR A 9 -6.19 -12.26 17.04
C THR A 9 -4.83 -12.40 17.73
N GLU A 10 -4.57 -13.54 18.38
CA GLU A 10 -3.27 -13.86 18.96
C GLU A 10 -2.16 -13.86 17.90
N GLN A 11 -2.39 -14.49 16.75
CA GLN A 11 -1.42 -14.51 15.66
C GLN A 11 -1.13 -13.09 15.13
N ARG A 12 -2.15 -12.24 15.04
CA ARG A 12 -1.96 -10.82 14.66
C ARG A 12 -1.11 -10.08 15.68
N ASP A 13 -1.31 -10.33 16.97
CA ASP A 13 -0.55 -9.69 18.04
C ASP A 13 0.92 -10.13 18.01
N ILE A 14 1.19 -11.40 17.76
CA ILE A 14 2.55 -11.91 17.51
C ILE A 14 3.20 -11.18 16.34
N ASN A 15 2.51 -11.10 15.21
CA ASN A 15 3.03 -10.39 14.02
C ASN A 15 3.26 -8.91 14.29
N ARG A 16 2.40 -8.26 15.09
CA ARG A 16 2.59 -6.85 15.48
C ARG A 16 3.83 -6.64 16.35
N HIS A 17 4.19 -7.59 17.21
CA HIS A 17 5.45 -7.55 17.95
C HIS A 17 6.67 -7.63 17.03
N LEU A 18 6.66 -8.51 16.02
CA LEU A 18 7.74 -8.56 15.02
C LEU A 18 7.91 -7.23 14.27
N TRP A 19 6.80 -6.56 13.94
CA TRP A 19 6.86 -5.22 13.36
C TRP A 19 7.36 -4.16 14.35
N SER A 20 7.01 -4.28 15.63
CA SER A 20 7.55 -3.40 16.67
C SER A 20 9.06 -3.51 16.77
N ASP A 21 9.60 -4.72 16.71
CA ASP A 21 11.05 -4.95 16.72
C ASP A 21 11.72 -4.34 15.49
N PHE A 22 11.12 -4.50 14.29
CA PHE A 22 11.61 -3.84 13.07
C PHE A 22 11.68 -2.32 13.22
N PHE A 23 10.64 -1.70 13.79
CA PHE A 23 10.61 -0.25 14.00
C PHE A 23 11.43 0.25 15.18
N CYS A 24 12.17 -0.61 15.89
CA CYS A 24 13.26 -0.16 16.79
C CYS A 24 14.46 0.35 16.01
N ASP A 25 14.69 -0.17 14.81
CA ASP A 25 15.85 0.17 13.97
C ASP A 25 15.50 1.14 12.83
N PHE A 26 14.21 1.24 12.46
CA PHE A 26 13.74 2.04 11.32
C PHE A 26 12.55 2.90 11.70
N ASP A 27 12.53 4.15 11.24
CA ASP A 27 11.41 5.08 11.49
C ASP A 27 10.19 4.73 10.63
N VAL A 28 10.42 4.31 9.38
CA VAL A 28 9.37 3.96 8.41
C VAL A 28 9.85 2.85 7.47
N LEU A 29 8.87 2.18 6.85
CA LEU A 29 9.07 1.30 5.71
C LEU A 29 8.44 1.92 4.47
N LEU A 30 9.19 2.01 3.38
CA LEU A 30 8.63 2.38 2.08
C LEU A 30 8.26 1.11 1.30
N ALA A 31 7.03 1.03 0.82
CA ALA A 31 6.54 -0.13 0.09
C ALA A 31 5.64 0.28 -1.10
N PRO A 32 5.52 -0.56 -2.12
CA PRO A 32 4.52 -0.36 -3.17
C PRO A 32 3.10 -0.38 -2.57
N VAL A 33 2.16 0.35 -3.18
CA VAL A 33 0.73 0.24 -2.84
C VAL A 33 0.13 -1.01 -3.49
N ALA A 34 0.46 -1.22 -4.75
CA ALA A 34 0.07 -2.38 -5.55
C ALA A 34 1.25 -2.82 -6.41
N PHE A 35 1.17 -4.01 -7.00
CA PHE A 35 2.23 -4.52 -7.87
C PHE A 35 2.15 -4.00 -9.32
N SER A 36 1.10 -3.23 -9.65
CA SER A 36 0.88 -2.62 -10.96
C SER A 36 0.46 -1.16 -10.80
N PRO A 37 0.85 -0.25 -11.72
CA PRO A 37 0.22 1.06 -11.85
C PRO A 37 -1.24 0.92 -12.33
N ALA A 38 -1.86 2.03 -12.76
CA ALA A 38 -3.19 1.99 -13.36
C ALA A 38 -3.22 1.04 -14.57
N PHE A 39 -4.30 0.29 -14.71
CA PHE A 39 -4.55 -0.69 -15.76
C PHE A 39 -5.95 -0.47 -16.35
N GLU A 40 -6.25 -1.14 -17.47
CA GLU A 40 -7.54 -1.02 -18.14
C GLU A 40 -8.71 -1.44 -17.25
N HIS A 41 -9.82 -0.73 -17.38
CA HIS A 41 -11.02 -1.00 -16.62
C HIS A 41 -11.62 -2.36 -17.00
N GLN A 42 -11.85 -3.21 -16.01
CA GLN A 42 -12.48 -4.52 -16.16
C GLN A 42 -13.91 -4.48 -15.58
N SER A 43 -14.93 -4.56 -16.44
CA SER A 43 -16.34 -4.55 -16.03
C SER A 43 -16.91 -5.93 -15.75
N GLU A 44 -16.29 -6.99 -16.31
CA GLU A 44 -16.78 -8.37 -16.19
C GLU A 44 -16.02 -9.14 -15.09
N GLY A 45 -16.67 -10.18 -14.56
CA GLY A 45 -16.11 -11.01 -13.50
C GLY A 45 -16.15 -10.37 -12.12
N ASN A 46 -15.48 -10.98 -11.17
CA ASN A 46 -15.36 -10.53 -9.78
C ASN A 46 -13.89 -10.59 -9.29
N LEU A 47 -13.66 -10.22 -8.05
CA LEU A 47 -12.33 -10.19 -7.43
C LEU A 47 -11.54 -11.52 -7.60
N TYR A 48 -12.23 -12.66 -7.61
CA TYR A 48 -11.59 -13.99 -7.65
C TYR A 48 -11.45 -14.55 -9.07
N THR A 49 -12.16 -14.01 -10.05
CA THR A 49 -12.15 -14.50 -11.44
C THR A 49 -11.37 -13.61 -12.39
N ARG A 50 -11.14 -12.35 -12.00
CA ARG A 50 -10.34 -11.41 -12.79
C ARG A 50 -8.85 -11.70 -12.66
N THR A 51 -8.12 -11.38 -13.71
CA THR A 51 -6.67 -11.48 -13.76
C THR A 51 -6.07 -10.19 -14.32
N LEU A 52 -4.80 -9.97 -14.04
CA LEU A 52 -3.98 -8.91 -14.62
C LEU A 52 -2.69 -9.50 -15.18
N GLU A 53 -2.24 -8.99 -16.31
CA GLU A 53 -0.91 -9.29 -16.82
C GLU A 53 0.08 -8.23 -16.34
N VAL A 54 1.16 -8.69 -15.70
CA VAL A 54 2.23 -7.82 -15.22
C VAL A 54 3.57 -8.43 -15.61
N ASP A 55 4.35 -7.70 -16.37
CA ASP A 55 5.65 -8.16 -16.91
C ASP A 55 5.55 -9.51 -17.65
N GLY A 56 4.48 -9.71 -18.42
CA GLY A 56 4.22 -10.94 -19.17
C GLY A 56 3.72 -12.12 -18.33
N VAL A 57 3.43 -11.90 -17.05
CA VAL A 57 2.91 -12.93 -16.14
C VAL A 57 1.47 -12.62 -15.78
N VAL A 58 0.58 -13.59 -16.01
CA VAL A 58 -0.83 -13.49 -15.58
C VAL A 58 -0.93 -13.75 -14.09
N ARG A 59 -1.51 -12.81 -13.35
CA ARG A 59 -1.68 -12.86 -11.90
C ARG A 59 -3.15 -12.72 -11.50
N PRO A 60 -3.58 -13.31 -10.37
CA PRO A 60 -4.89 -13.04 -9.81
C PRO A 60 -5.08 -11.55 -9.52
N TYR A 61 -6.26 -11.03 -9.83
CA TYR A 61 -6.64 -9.64 -9.51
C TYR A 61 -6.55 -9.34 -8.00
N SER A 62 -6.83 -10.35 -7.17
CA SER A 62 -6.71 -10.27 -5.71
C SER A 62 -5.29 -9.93 -5.22
N ASP A 63 -4.26 -10.18 -6.02
CA ASP A 63 -2.87 -9.87 -5.65
C ASP A 63 -2.61 -8.36 -5.54
N LEU A 64 -3.50 -7.51 -6.10
CA LEU A 64 -3.41 -6.04 -5.96
C LEU A 64 -3.36 -5.57 -4.50
N ILE A 65 -3.99 -6.30 -3.59
CA ILE A 65 -4.06 -5.92 -2.17
C ILE A 65 -2.96 -6.54 -1.31
N VAL A 66 -2.05 -7.32 -1.88
CA VAL A 66 -1.02 -8.04 -1.09
C VAL A 66 -0.19 -7.10 -0.23
N TRP A 67 0.28 -5.99 -0.78
CA TRP A 67 1.09 -5.02 -0.06
C TRP A 67 0.33 -4.30 1.05
N THR A 68 -0.89 -3.86 0.77
CA THR A 68 -1.70 -3.12 1.74
C THR A 68 -2.27 -4.01 2.83
N SER A 69 -2.61 -5.26 2.51
CA SER A 69 -3.18 -6.21 3.46
C SER A 69 -2.19 -6.63 4.55
N GLN A 70 -0.90 -6.75 4.24
CA GLN A 70 0.13 -7.10 5.22
C GLN A 70 0.22 -6.10 6.36
N PHE A 71 0.12 -4.81 6.06
CA PHE A 71 0.20 -3.74 7.06
C PHE A 71 -1.15 -3.50 7.74
N GLY A 72 -2.24 -3.55 6.97
CA GLY A 72 -3.60 -3.43 7.49
C GLY A 72 -3.98 -4.55 8.47
N TYR A 73 -3.51 -5.77 8.22
CA TYR A 73 -3.75 -6.91 9.09
C TYR A 73 -3.24 -6.69 10.52
N VAL A 74 -2.13 -6.01 10.69
CA VAL A 74 -1.48 -5.73 11.98
C VAL A 74 -1.73 -4.30 12.49
N TYR A 75 -2.63 -3.57 11.82
CA TYR A 75 -3.04 -2.20 12.18
C TYR A 75 -1.89 -1.17 12.16
N LEU A 76 -0.92 -1.33 11.27
CA LEU A 76 0.10 -0.33 11.07
C LEU A 76 -0.46 0.85 10.26
N PRO A 77 -0.15 2.09 10.63
CA PRO A 77 -0.52 3.26 9.85
C PRO A 77 0.26 3.30 8.54
N SER A 78 -0.42 3.73 7.48
CA SER A 78 0.19 3.89 6.17
C SER A 78 -0.31 5.16 5.51
N THR A 79 0.61 5.99 5.01
CA THR A 79 0.32 7.19 4.23
C THR A 79 0.82 6.99 2.80
N VAL A 80 -0.07 7.15 1.82
CA VAL A 80 0.31 7.08 0.40
C VAL A 80 0.67 8.48 -0.11
N VAL A 81 1.78 8.58 -0.82
CA VAL A 81 2.28 9.83 -1.39
C VAL A 81 2.66 9.62 -2.87
N PRO A 82 2.33 10.57 -3.77
CA PRO A 82 2.72 10.50 -5.17
C PRO A 82 4.24 10.64 -5.30
N VAL A 83 4.86 9.81 -6.14
CA VAL A 83 6.32 9.84 -6.36
C VAL A 83 6.72 10.05 -7.82
N GLY A 84 5.77 10.01 -8.74
CA GLY A 84 6.05 10.24 -10.16
C GLY A 84 4.99 9.66 -11.08
N PHE A 85 5.42 9.40 -12.30
CA PHE A 85 4.58 8.87 -13.36
C PHE A 85 5.31 7.72 -14.08
N THR A 86 4.54 6.81 -14.63
CA THR A 86 5.03 5.79 -15.57
C THR A 86 5.41 6.45 -16.91
N LYS A 87 5.99 5.69 -17.83
CA LYS A 87 6.36 6.18 -19.18
C LYS A 87 5.15 6.63 -20.00
N ASP A 88 4.00 6.03 -19.77
CA ASP A 88 2.71 6.37 -20.39
C ASP A 88 1.92 7.47 -19.67
N GLY A 89 2.49 8.05 -18.60
CA GLY A 89 1.91 9.17 -17.88
C GLY A 89 0.94 8.79 -16.75
N SER A 90 0.80 7.52 -16.42
CA SER A 90 -0.02 7.10 -15.28
C SER A 90 0.63 7.46 -13.94
N PRO A 91 -0.10 8.03 -12.97
CA PRO A 91 0.48 8.42 -11.69
C PRO A 91 0.89 7.19 -10.86
N VAL A 92 2.00 7.31 -10.14
CA VAL A 92 2.52 6.28 -9.24
C VAL A 92 2.72 6.86 -7.86
N GLY A 93 2.27 6.12 -6.85
CA GLY A 93 2.50 6.41 -5.45
C GLY A 93 3.23 5.28 -4.73
N ILE A 94 3.79 5.62 -3.59
CA ILE A 94 4.30 4.65 -2.62
C ILE A 94 3.60 4.83 -1.29
N GLN A 95 3.56 3.79 -0.49
CA GLN A 95 3.10 3.88 0.89
C GLN A 95 4.28 3.99 1.86
N VAL A 96 4.12 4.90 2.79
CA VAL A 96 4.97 5.11 3.95
C VAL A 96 4.29 4.42 5.12
N VAL A 97 4.84 3.32 5.57
CA VAL A 97 4.30 2.52 6.68
C VAL A 97 5.08 2.87 7.94
N GLY A 98 4.40 3.09 9.05
CA GLY A 98 5.02 3.45 10.33
C GLY A 98 4.70 2.46 11.44
N PRO A 99 5.30 2.65 12.63
CA PRO A 99 5.01 1.84 13.80
C PRO A 99 3.54 1.96 14.23
N TYR A 100 3.05 0.99 14.96
CA TYR A 100 1.69 0.97 15.48
C TYR A 100 1.37 2.28 16.23
N LEU A 101 0.25 2.91 15.88
CA LEU A 101 -0.15 4.26 16.36
C LEU A 101 0.81 5.41 15.99
N GLY A 102 1.75 5.16 15.08
CA GLY A 102 2.71 6.15 14.60
C GLY A 102 2.22 6.97 13.39
N ASP A 103 0.93 7.32 13.30
CA ASP A 103 0.34 8.04 12.17
C ASP A 103 1.06 9.35 11.85
N ARG A 104 1.49 10.09 12.87
CA ARG A 104 2.25 11.33 12.69
C ARG A 104 3.60 11.11 12.03
N THR A 105 4.26 9.99 12.30
CA THR A 105 5.54 9.62 11.68
C THR A 105 5.36 9.42 10.19
N THR A 106 4.33 8.67 9.78
CA THR A 106 4.04 8.43 8.35
C THR A 106 3.67 9.70 7.61
N LEU A 107 2.87 10.58 8.23
CA LEU A 107 2.49 11.87 7.66
C LEU A 107 3.68 12.83 7.51
N GLU A 108 4.55 12.90 8.52
CA GLU A 108 5.73 13.78 8.44
C GLU A 108 6.73 13.26 7.41
N PHE A 109 6.95 11.96 7.34
CA PHE A 109 7.80 11.39 6.31
C PHE A 109 7.23 11.61 4.89
N ALA A 110 5.91 11.47 4.73
CA ALA A 110 5.23 11.80 3.46
C ALA A 110 5.46 13.25 3.04
N ARG A 111 5.43 14.21 3.98
CA ARG A 111 5.78 15.62 3.72
C ARG A 111 7.23 15.81 3.24
N HIS A 112 8.17 15.01 3.74
CA HIS A 112 9.55 15.06 3.23
C HIS A 112 9.61 14.58 1.78
N ILE A 113 8.93 13.48 1.43
CA ILE A 113 8.84 12.99 0.05
C ILE A 113 8.17 14.05 -0.84
N GLU A 114 7.08 14.65 -0.38
CA GLU A 114 6.37 15.70 -1.12
C GLU A 114 7.29 16.88 -1.46
N ARG A 115 8.08 17.37 -0.50
CA ARG A 115 9.06 18.46 -0.73
C ARG A 115 10.12 18.07 -1.77
N LEU A 116 10.56 16.81 -1.78
CA LEU A 116 11.56 16.31 -2.71
C LEU A 116 11.01 16.07 -4.13
N ARG A 117 9.73 15.69 -4.25
CA ARG A 117 9.10 15.25 -5.51
C ARG A 117 8.15 16.25 -6.13
N GLY A 118 7.85 17.35 -5.45
CA GLY A 118 6.95 18.41 -5.92
C GLY A 118 5.47 18.15 -5.63
N GLY A 119 5.15 17.08 -4.88
CA GLY A 119 3.82 16.81 -4.35
C GLY A 119 2.75 16.46 -5.37
N TYR A 120 1.51 16.69 -4.99
CA TYR A 120 0.33 16.42 -5.82
C TYR A 120 0.29 17.31 -7.06
N GLN A 121 0.03 16.69 -8.21
CA GLN A 121 -0.20 17.37 -9.47
C GLN A 121 -1.65 17.17 -9.91
N VAL A 122 -2.31 18.26 -10.28
CA VAL A 122 -3.70 18.20 -10.80
C VAL A 122 -3.71 17.40 -12.11
N PRO A 123 -4.53 16.35 -12.23
CA PRO A 123 -4.63 15.56 -13.46
C PRO A 123 -5.05 16.45 -14.64
N PRO A 124 -4.54 16.23 -15.86
CA PRO A 124 -4.88 17.00 -17.04
C PRO A 124 -6.40 17.08 -17.30
N ILE A 125 -7.12 15.99 -17.06
CA ILE A 125 -8.59 15.92 -17.22
C ILE A 125 -9.36 16.86 -16.30
N ALA A 126 -8.79 17.24 -15.17
CA ALA A 126 -9.43 18.16 -14.23
C ALA A 126 -9.18 19.64 -14.58
N LYS A 127 -8.44 19.91 -15.66
CA LYS A 127 -8.18 21.28 -16.18
C LYS A 127 -9.09 21.62 -17.37
N LEU A 128 -9.99 20.70 -17.76
CA LEU A 128 -11.03 20.90 -18.77
C LEU A 128 -12.29 21.45 -18.10
#